data_9fbabe8b8076e48db57b72dcd1b16ec0
#
_entry.id   9fbabe8b8076e48db57b72dcd1b16ec0
#
_cell.length_a   1.000
_cell.length_b   1.000
_cell.length_c   1.000
_cell.angle_alpha   90.00
_cell.angle_beta   90.00
_cell.angle_gamma   90.00
#
_symmetry.space_group_name_H-M   'P 1'
#
loop_
_entity.id
_entity.type
_entity.pdbx_description
1 polymer ?
#
loop_
_entity_poly.entity_id
_entity_poly.type
_entity_poly.pdbx_seq_one_letter_code
_entity_poly.pdbx_strand_id
1 'polypeptide(L)'
;MSSFHKFLIDHPDLPGLKIGVVQGKTYQELVDCYRYMSSVADYIAISFDYSWYDTVTESSANPATKFYTLEKQSRGRRRLISMLQEDKVWNHNKPHHLLGCSLASEFKHYTWDKSIRSLDTSNPVVAGILNKRYLKGIGLLDKPSVLLADLISAELNGEQVKDILYNVDEFKDLLRS
;
A
#
# COMPACT_ATOMS: atom_id res chain seq x y z
N MET A 1 10.23 -25.08 2.57
CA MET A 1 10.82 -24.06 1.66
C MET A 1 9.67 -23.21 1.14
N SER A 2 9.76 -21.87 1.22
CA SER A 2 8.70 -20.99 0.71
C SER A 2 8.65 -21.05 -0.82
N SER A 3 7.48 -20.80 -1.41
CA SER A 3 7.30 -20.74 -2.88
C SER A 3 8.23 -19.70 -3.52
N PHE A 4 8.50 -18.60 -2.83
CA PHE A 4 9.42 -17.56 -3.27
C PHE A 4 10.88 -18.05 -3.33
N HIS A 5 11.33 -18.81 -2.34
CA HIS A 5 12.67 -19.39 -2.33
C HIS A 5 12.86 -20.37 -3.49
N LYS A 6 11.89 -21.26 -3.70
CA LYS A 6 11.90 -22.16 -4.84
C LYS A 6 11.97 -21.41 -6.18
N PHE A 7 11.15 -20.37 -6.32
CA PHE A 7 11.17 -19.53 -7.52
C PHE A 7 12.55 -18.89 -7.77
N LEU A 8 13.23 -18.38 -6.74
CA LEU A 8 14.57 -17.80 -6.88
C LEU A 8 15.63 -18.84 -7.29
N ILE A 9 15.51 -20.08 -6.77
CA ILE A 9 16.42 -21.18 -7.14
C ILE A 9 16.18 -21.60 -8.59
N ASP A 10 14.92 -21.73 -8.98
CA ASP A 10 14.54 -22.18 -10.32
C ASP A 10 14.84 -21.10 -11.40
N HIS A 11 15.00 -19.83 -11.00
CA HIS A 11 15.21 -18.69 -11.89
C HIS A 11 16.30 -17.74 -11.40
N PRO A 12 17.55 -18.18 -11.26
CA PRO A 12 18.63 -17.37 -10.69
C PRO A 12 19.00 -16.14 -11.55
N ASP A 13 18.82 -16.25 -12.86
CA ASP A 13 19.24 -15.24 -13.83
C ASP A 13 18.13 -14.26 -14.26
N LEU A 14 16.99 -14.26 -13.57
CA LEU A 14 15.92 -13.33 -13.88
C LEU A 14 16.41 -11.89 -13.68
N PRO A 15 16.30 -11.03 -14.70
CA PRO A 15 16.68 -9.63 -14.59
C PRO A 15 15.74 -8.86 -13.69
N GLY A 16 16.25 -7.80 -13.05
CA GLY A 16 15.48 -6.89 -12.22
C GLY A 16 15.53 -7.24 -10.74
N LEU A 17 15.00 -6.31 -9.93
CA LEU A 17 14.93 -6.46 -8.48
C LEU A 17 13.81 -7.40 -8.07
N LYS A 18 14.11 -8.27 -7.12
CA LYS A 18 13.15 -9.25 -6.58
C LYS A 18 12.45 -8.66 -5.37
N ILE A 19 11.12 -8.54 -5.47
CA ILE A 19 10.29 -8.00 -4.40
C ILE A 19 9.69 -9.16 -3.62
N GLY A 20 10.04 -9.26 -2.34
CA GLY A 20 9.47 -10.23 -1.40
C GLY A 20 8.27 -9.64 -0.68
N VAL A 21 7.08 -10.22 -0.86
CA VAL A 21 5.87 -9.78 -0.16
C VAL A 21 5.78 -10.46 1.20
N VAL A 22 5.68 -9.68 2.26
CA VAL A 22 5.45 -10.18 3.61
C VAL A 22 4.03 -10.73 3.70
N GLN A 23 3.86 -11.92 4.30
CA GLN A 23 2.59 -12.63 4.42
C GLN A 23 2.47 -13.23 5.82
N GLY A 24 1.28 -13.17 6.42
CA GLY A 24 1.02 -13.75 7.73
C GLY A 24 -0.38 -13.41 8.22
N LYS A 25 -0.94 -14.27 9.09
CA LYS A 25 -2.23 -14.08 9.77
C LYS A 25 -2.06 -13.65 11.23
N THR A 26 -0.85 -13.84 11.78
CA THR A 26 -0.47 -13.44 13.13
C THR A 26 0.74 -12.54 13.06
N TYR A 27 1.00 -11.78 14.12
CA TYR A 27 2.21 -10.94 14.20
C TYR A 27 3.49 -11.77 14.07
N GLN A 28 3.55 -12.93 14.73
CA GLN A 28 4.73 -13.79 14.66
C GLN A 28 4.98 -14.29 13.23
N GLU A 29 3.95 -14.71 12.51
CA GLU A 29 4.08 -15.10 11.10
C GLU A 29 4.55 -13.95 10.22
N LEU A 30 4.06 -12.73 10.46
CA LEU A 30 4.50 -11.52 9.74
C LEU A 30 5.98 -11.22 10.03
N VAL A 31 6.43 -11.35 11.28
CA VAL A 31 7.83 -11.19 11.68
C VAL A 31 8.73 -12.24 11.02
N ASP A 32 8.34 -13.50 11.06
CA ASP A 32 9.14 -14.59 10.50
C ASP A 32 9.23 -14.46 8.96
N CYS A 33 8.12 -14.13 8.31
CA CYS A 33 8.09 -13.86 6.89
C CYS A 33 8.94 -12.63 6.53
N TYR A 34 8.86 -11.55 7.30
CA TYR A 34 9.67 -10.36 7.09
C TYR A 34 11.16 -10.65 7.19
N ARG A 35 11.60 -11.35 8.25
CA ARG A 35 13.01 -11.75 8.42
C ARG A 35 13.49 -12.58 7.23
N TYR A 36 12.68 -13.54 6.82
CA TYR A 36 12.99 -14.37 5.66
C TYR A 36 13.10 -13.53 4.39
N MET A 37 12.10 -12.70 4.06
CA MET A 37 12.14 -11.85 2.87
C MET A 37 13.30 -10.85 2.91
N SER A 38 13.62 -10.31 4.09
CA SER A 38 14.77 -9.41 4.28
C SER A 38 16.12 -10.09 3.96
N SER A 39 16.22 -11.42 4.11
CA SER A 39 17.44 -12.18 3.80
C SER A 39 17.60 -12.54 2.32
N VAL A 40 16.48 -12.70 1.57
CA VAL A 40 16.51 -13.28 0.21
C VAL A 40 16.03 -12.34 -0.89
N ALA A 41 15.26 -11.30 -0.58
CA ALA A 41 14.73 -10.36 -1.56
C ALA A 41 15.56 -9.07 -1.62
N ASP A 42 15.55 -8.40 -2.77
CA ASP A 42 16.17 -7.08 -2.94
C ASP A 42 15.31 -5.97 -2.35
N TYR A 43 13.99 -6.16 -2.36
CA TYR A 43 12.96 -5.23 -1.93
C TYR A 43 11.93 -5.94 -1.06
N ILE A 44 11.40 -5.30 -0.04
CA ILE A 44 10.38 -5.87 0.84
C ILE A 44 9.06 -5.13 0.61
N ALA A 45 7.98 -5.88 0.37
CA ALA A 45 6.66 -5.28 0.19
C ALA A 45 5.73 -5.58 1.37
N ILE A 46 5.07 -4.53 1.86
CA ILE A 46 4.08 -4.59 2.94
C ILE A 46 2.70 -4.30 2.36
N SER A 47 1.77 -5.24 2.49
CA SER A 47 0.41 -5.09 1.97
C SER A 47 -0.41 -4.06 2.76
N PHE A 48 -1.37 -3.44 2.05
CA PHE A 48 -2.38 -2.60 2.68
C PHE A 48 -3.44 -3.42 3.43
N ASP A 49 -3.65 -4.67 3.03
CA ASP A 49 -4.74 -5.51 3.52
C ASP A 49 -4.18 -6.80 4.14
N TYR A 50 -4.15 -6.86 5.47
CA TYR A 50 -3.92 -8.07 6.24
C TYR A 50 -5.04 -8.27 7.26
N SER A 51 -5.56 -9.48 7.37
CA SER A 51 -6.55 -9.84 8.38
C SER A 51 -6.07 -9.58 9.82
N TRP A 52 -4.76 -9.63 10.05
CA TRP A 52 -4.16 -9.28 11.34
C TRP A 52 -4.44 -7.83 11.77
N TYR A 53 -4.56 -6.89 10.82
CA TYR A 53 -4.87 -5.49 11.15
C TYR A 53 -6.21 -5.35 11.89
N ASP A 54 -7.15 -6.24 11.62
CA ASP A 54 -8.44 -6.27 12.30
C ASP A 54 -8.34 -6.58 13.80
N THR A 55 -7.24 -7.20 14.23
CA THR A 55 -7.02 -7.59 15.64
C THR A 55 -6.33 -6.51 16.47
N VAL A 56 -5.67 -5.54 15.82
CA VAL A 56 -4.78 -4.57 16.51
C VAL A 56 -5.18 -3.12 16.35
N THR A 57 -6.18 -2.85 15.50
CA THR A 57 -6.60 -1.47 15.22
C THR A 57 -8.10 -1.34 15.19
N GLU A 58 -8.56 -0.17 15.67
CA GLU A 58 -9.92 0.32 15.49
C GLU A 58 -9.90 1.59 14.66
N SER A 59 -10.95 1.83 13.89
CA SER A 59 -11.16 3.08 13.19
C SER A 59 -12.02 4.02 14.03
N SER A 60 -11.74 5.31 13.99
CA SER A 60 -12.59 6.35 14.54
C SER A 60 -13.76 6.73 13.61
N ALA A 61 -13.74 6.24 12.37
CA ALA A 61 -14.79 6.49 11.40
C ALA A 61 -16.07 5.70 11.71
N ASN A 62 -17.17 6.07 11.07
CA ASN A 62 -18.44 5.35 11.20
C ASN A 62 -18.30 3.93 10.58
N PRO A 63 -18.56 2.85 11.33
CA PRO A 63 -18.45 1.47 10.86
C PRO A 63 -19.28 1.14 9.63
N ALA A 64 -20.35 1.89 9.36
CA ALA A 64 -21.19 1.71 8.18
C ALA A 64 -20.57 2.27 6.89
N THR A 65 -19.41 2.92 6.95
CA THR A 65 -18.76 3.53 5.79
C THR A 65 -17.58 2.71 5.30
N LYS A 66 -17.30 2.77 3.99
CA LYS A 66 -16.09 2.18 3.43
C LYS A 66 -14.82 2.82 3.96
N PHE A 67 -14.88 4.10 4.33
CA PHE A 67 -13.77 4.81 4.94
C PHE A 67 -13.32 4.14 6.25
N TYR A 68 -14.24 3.57 7.03
CA TYR A 68 -13.92 2.81 8.23
C TYR A 68 -12.90 1.69 7.93
N THR A 69 -13.16 0.87 6.91
CA THR A 69 -12.24 -0.21 6.53
C THR A 69 -10.89 0.32 6.05
N LEU A 70 -10.90 1.36 5.21
CA LEU A 70 -9.66 1.96 4.69
C LEU A 70 -8.81 2.57 5.80
N GLU A 71 -9.43 3.28 6.74
CA GLU A 71 -8.73 3.86 7.89
C GLU A 71 -8.15 2.76 8.79
N LYS A 72 -8.92 1.71 9.03
CA LYS A 72 -8.49 0.57 9.84
C LYS A 72 -7.27 -0.12 9.23
N GLN A 73 -7.29 -0.39 7.93
CA GLN A 73 -6.16 -0.99 7.21
C GLN A 73 -4.92 -0.06 7.22
N SER A 74 -5.11 1.22 6.97
CA SER A 74 -4.03 2.22 7.05
C SER A 74 -3.39 2.26 8.44
N ARG A 75 -4.20 2.30 9.50
CA ARG A 75 -3.72 2.25 10.90
C ARG A 75 -3.03 0.93 11.22
N GLY A 76 -3.55 -0.20 10.71
CA GLY A 76 -2.97 -1.52 10.87
C GLY A 76 -1.57 -1.62 10.27
N ARG A 77 -1.39 -1.14 9.03
CA ARG A 77 -0.07 -1.12 8.40
C ARG A 77 0.93 -0.24 9.15
N ARG A 78 0.52 0.95 9.60
CA ARG A 78 1.35 1.81 10.45
C ARG A 78 1.74 1.10 11.75
N ARG A 79 0.78 0.43 12.41
CA ARG A 79 1.05 -0.30 13.65
C ARG A 79 2.01 -1.45 13.41
N LEU A 80 1.86 -2.21 12.32
CA LEU A 80 2.81 -3.27 11.95
C LEU A 80 4.23 -2.72 11.80
N ILE A 81 4.39 -1.65 11.02
CA ILE A 81 5.70 -1.03 10.79
C ILE A 81 6.32 -0.55 12.11
N SER A 82 5.54 0.14 12.96
CA SER A 82 6.03 0.57 14.29
C SER A 82 6.48 -0.62 15.15
N MET A 83 5.70 -1.70 15.21
CA MET A 83 6.07 -2.88 15.99
C MET A 83 7.33 -3.56 15.44
N LEU A 84 7.47 -3.68 14.13
CA LEU A 84 8.69 -4.22 13.52
C LEU A 84 9.93 -3.36 13.86
N GLN A 85 9.77 -2.05 13.99
CA GLN A 85 10.84 -1.13 14.41
C GLN A 85 11.12 -1.23 15.90
N GLU A 86 10.10 -1.22 16.75
CA GLU A 86 10.19 -1.40 18.22
C GLU A 86 10.92 -2.70 18.56
N ASP A 87 10.59 -3.80 17.86
CA ASP A 87 11.19 -5.12 18.04
C ASP A 87 12.55 -5.27 17.33
N LYS A 88 13.08 -4.21 16.70
CA LYS A 88 14.35 -4.21 15.94
C LYS A 88 14.39 -5.24 14.81
N VAL A 89 13.25 -5.55 14.24
CA VAL A 89 13.10 -6.44 13.08
C VAL A 89 13.20 -5.65 11.77
N TRP A 90 12.73 -4.39 11.77
CA TRP A 90 12.74 -3.55 10.59
C TRP A 90 14.16 -3.27 10.10
N ASN A 91 14.43 -3.57 8.83
CA ASN A 91 15.74 -3.38 8.22
C ASN A 91 15.79 -2.06 7.41
N HIS A 92 16.28 -0.99 8.04
CA HIS A 92 16.41 0.33 7.39
C HIS A 92 17.36 0.34 6.17
N ASN A 93 18.18 -0.68 5.98
CA ASN A 93 19.07 -0.81 4.82
C ASN A 93 18.39 -1.48 3.61
N LYS A 94 17.22 -2.08 3.80
CA LYS A 94 16.42 -2.64 2.71
C LYS A 94 15.39 -1.62 2.23
N PRO A 95 15.22 -1.46 0.91
CA PRO A 95 14.12 -0.66 0.39
C PRO A 95 12.78 -1.37 0.61
N HIS A 96 11.75 -0.60 0.97
CA HIS A 96 10.40 -1.10 1.18
C HIS A 96 9.42 -0.49 0.18
N HIS A 97 8.47 -1.31 -0.23
CA HIS A 97 7.34 -0.94 -1.07
C HIS A 97 6.03 -1.11 -0.30
N LEU A 98 5.18 -0.10 -0.33
CA LEU A 98 3.86 -0.18 0.28
C LEU A 98 2.84 -0.59 -0.79
N LEU A 99 2.45 -1.87 -0.78
CA LEU A 99 1.47 -2.41 -1.72
C LEU A 99 0.08 -1.85 -1.43
N GLY A 100 -0.53 -1.31 -2.47
CA GLY A 100 -1.86 -0.71 -2.42
C GLY A 100 -1.92 0.48 -1.47
N CYS A 101 -2.21 1.66 -2.00
CA CYS A 101 -2.51 2.83 -1.18
C CYS A 101 -3.91 3.32 -1.46
N SER A 102 -4.79 3.11 -0.52
CA SER A 102 -6.17 3.59 -0.64
C SER A 102 -6.38 4.96 0.01
N LEU A 103 -5.55 5.34 0.97
CA LEU A 103 -5.60 6.63 1.66
C LEU A 103 -4.26 7.35 1.51
N ALA A 104 -4.22 8.40 0.69
CA ALA A 104 -3.02 9.23 0.51
C ALA A 104 -2.50 9.82 1.83
N SER A 105 -3.39 10.16 2.76
CA SER A 105 -3.04 10.67 4.09
C SER A 105 -2.20 9.72 4.94
N GLU A 106 -2.19 8.42 4.63
CA GLU A 106 -1.34 7.45 5.32
C GLU A 106 0.15 7.78 5.18
N PHE A 107 0.56 8.30 4.00
CA PHE A 107 1.98 8.51 3.70
C PHE A 107 2.65 9.59 4.51
N LYS A 108 1.91 10.56 5.03
CA LYS A 108 2.42 11.57 5.95
C LYS A 108 3.10 10.97 7.18
N HIS A 109 2.73 9.72 7.51
CA HIS A 109 3.31 9.00 8.65
C HIS A 109 4.66 8.33 8.36
N TYR A 110 5.12 8.31 7.10
CA TYR A 110 6.34 7.59 6.69
C TYR A 110 7.43 8.49 6.13
N THR A 111 7.21 9.79 6.03
CA THR A 111 8.14 10.76 5.41
C THR A 111 9.52 10.77 6.06
N TRP A 112 9.61 10.37 7.31
CA TRP A 112 10.86 10.28 8.08
C TRP A 112 11.66 8.99 7.81
N ASP A 113 11.01 7.91 7.31
CA ASP A 113 11.69 6.63 7.05
C ASP A 113 12.09 6.52 5.58
N LYS A 114 13.36 6.85 5.32
CA LYS A 114 13.92 6.77 3.96
C LYS A 114 14.04 5.37 3.39
N SER A 115 13.82 4.32 4.19
CA SER A 115 13.78 2.95 3.67
C SER A 115 12.48 2.66 2.91
N ILE A 116 11.40 3.39 3.15
CA ILE A 116 10.18 3.32 2.36
C ILE A 116 10.38 4.11 1.07
N ARG A 117 10.52 3.43 -0.05
CA ARG A 117 10.98 3.98 -1.34
C ARG A 117 9.89 4.12 -2.37
N SER A 118 8.86 3.30 -2.30
CA SER A 118 7.82 3.28 -3.33
C SER A 118 6.49 2.77 -2.79
N LEU A 119 5.47 3.04 -3.57
CA LEU A 119 4.10 2.61 -3.32
C LEU A 119 3.37 2.49 -4.65
N ASP A 120 2.26 1.80 -4.66
CA ASP A 120 1.36 1.74 -5.80
C ASP A 120 -0.09 2.08 -5.40
N THR A 121 -0.82 2.65 -6.33
CA THR A 121 -2.25 2.85 -6.20
C THR A 121 -2.93 3.12 -7.55
N SER A 122 -4.10 2.55 -7.76
CA SER A 122 -4.98 2.92 -8.88
C SER A 122 -6.02 3.98 -8.49
N ASN A 123 -6.08 4.37 -7.21
CA ASN A 123 -7.16 5.19 -6.67
C ASN A 123 -7.36 6.53 -7.40
N PRO A 124 -6.33 7.35 -7.70
CA PRO A 124 -6.51 8.63 -8.40
C PRO A 124 -7.13 8.44 -9.79
N VAL A 125 -6.69 7.40 -10.50
CA VAL A 125 -7.16 7.10 -11.87
C VAL A 125 -8.60 6.59 -11.83
N VAL A 126 -8.90 5.59 -11.01
CA VAL A 126 -10.25 5.02 -10.87
C VAL A 126 -11.25 6.10 -10.44
N ALA A 127 -10.85 6.95 -9.49
CA ALA A 127 -11.70 8.06 -9.06
C ALA A 127 -12.02 9.02 -10.22
N GLY A 128 -11.03 9.44 -11.01
CA GLY A 128 -11.22 10.34 -12.14
C GLY A 128 -12.07 9.73 -13.24
N ILE A 129 -11.91 8.43 -13.56
CA ILE A 129 -12.79 7.74 -14.51
C ILE A 129 -14.25 7.78 -14.06
N LEU A 130 -14.49 7.77 -12.75
CA LEU A 130 -15.84 7.86 -12.17
C LEU A 130 -16.30 9.30 -11.90
N ASN A 131 -15.64 10.31 -12.48
CA ASN A 131 -15.91 11.74 -12.28
C ASN A 131 -15.89 12.16 -10.80
N LYS A 132 -14.99 11.57 -10.02
CA LYS A 132 -14.78 11.91 -8.61
C LYS A 132 -13.44 12.63 -8.46
N ARG A 133 -13.48 13.86 -7.96
CA ARG A 133 -12.28 14.63 -7.62
C ARG A 133 -11.87 14.43 -6.18
N TYR A 134 -10.57 14.43 -5.96
CA TYR A 134 -9.98 14.49 -4.64
C TYR A 134 -10.31 15.81 -3.94
N LEU A 135 -10.57 15.73 -2.66
CA LEU A 135 -10.61 16.91 -1.81
C LEU A 135 -9.19 17.41 -1.59
N LYS A 136 -8.97 18.69 -1.86
CA LYS A 136 -7.65 19.31 -1.76
C LYS A 136 -7.03 19.10 -0.37
N GLY A 137 -5.80 18.62 -0.33
CA GLY A 137 -5.06 18.36 0.91
C GLY A 137 -5.54 17.15 1.74
N ILE A 138 -6.57 16.43 1.27
CA ILE A 138 -7.18 15.30 1.99
C ILE A 138 -7.15 14.02 1.14
N GLY A 139 -7.46 14.11 -0.16
CA GLY A 139 -7.66 12.98 -1.03
C GLY A 139 -9.13 12.55 -1.08
N LEU A 140 -9.37 11.27 -1.35
CA LEU A 140 -10.71 10.68 -1.33
C LEU A 140 -10.98 9.97 -0.02
N LEU A 141 -12.14 10.24 0.57
CA LEU A 141 -12.63 9.58 1.79
C LEU A 141 -13.39 8.28 1.48
N ASP A 142 -13.76 8.05 0.22
CA ASP A 142 -14.51 6.87 -0.22
C ASP A 142 -13.82 6.21 -1.41
N LYS A 143 -13.33 5.00 -1.21
CA LYS A 143 -12.72 4.21 -2.29
C LYS A 143 -13.82 3.71 -3.23
N PRO A 144 -13.74 4.01 -4.54
CA PRO A 144 -14.66 3.43 -5.52
C PRO A 144 -14.63 1.90 -5.49
N SER A 145 -15.81 1.26 -5.55
CA SER A 145 -15.96 -0.20 -5.50
C SER A 145 -15.76 -0.90 -6.85
N VAL A 146 -15.09 -0.25 -7.78
CA VAL A 146 -14.88 -0.76 -9.13
C VAL A 146 -13.45 -1.22 -9.26
N LEU A 147 -13.24 -2.38 -9.87
CA LEU A 147 -11.91 -2.87 -10.19
C LEU A 147 -11.37 -2.10 -11.41
N LEU A 148 -10.09 -1.75 -11.39
CA LEU A 148 -9.45 -1.12 -12.55
C LEU A 148 -9.59 -1.97 -13.82
N ALA A 149 -9.56 -3.29 -13.67
CA ALA A 149 -9.76 -4.22 -14.78
C ALA A 149 -11.09 -4.04 -15.52
N ASP A 150 -12.14 -3.65 -14.79
CA ASP A 150 -13.46 -3.41 -15.38
C ASP A 150 -13.51 -2.08 -16.19
N LEU A 151 -12.53 -1.22 -15.98
CA LEU A 151 -12.43 0.10 -16.57
C LEU A 151 -11.36 0.21 -17.67
N ILE A 152 -10.55 -0.85 -17.87
CA ILE A 152 -9.37 -0.79 -18.75
C ILE A 152 -9.72 -0.51 -20.22
N SER A 153 -10.94 -0.88 -20.64
CA SER A 153 -11.44 -0.66 -22.00
C SER A 153 -12.38 0.55 -22.12
N ALA A 154 -12.51 1.35 -21.05
CA ALA A 154 -13.39 2.51 -21.07
C ALA A 154 -12.79 3.63 -21.94
N GLU A 155 -13.58 4.14 -22.88
CA GLU A 155 -13.23 5.36 -23.60
C GLU A 155 -13.42 6.57 -22.65
N LEU A 156 -12.36 7.33 -22.46
CA LEU A 156 -12.37 8.48 -21.55
C LEU A 156 -12.80 9.74 -22.30
N ASN A 157 -13.71 10.50 -21.71
CA ASN A 157 -14.02 11.85 -22.16
C ASN A 157 -13.07 12.89 -21.56
N GLY A 158 -13.12 14.13 -22.07
CA GLY A 158 -12.22 15.20 -21.67
C GLY A 158 -12.32 15.60 -20.17
N GLU A 159 -13.50 15.47 -19.56
CA GLU A 159 -13.69 15.76 -18.14
C GLU A 159 -13.06 14.67 -17.26
N GLN A 160 -13.24 13.41 -17.63
CA GLN A 160 -12.59 12.29 -16.91
C GLN A 160 -11.08 12.41 -16.95
N VAL A 161 -10.49 12.78 -18.10
CA VAL A 161 -9.04 13.01 -18.20
C VAL A 161 -8.60 14.15 -17.28
N LYS A 162 -9.33 15.26 -17.22
CA LYS A 162 -9.04 16.37 -16.30
C LYS A 162 -9.12 15.93 -14.83
N ASP A 163 -10.13 15.15 -14.47
CA ASP A 163 -10.30 14.64 -13.10
C ASP A 163 -9.19 13.68 -12.72
N ILE A 164 -8.76 12.80 -13.63
CA ILE A 164 -7.62 11.90 -13.43
C ILE A 164 -6.35 12.71 -13.16
N LEU A 165 -6.02 13.68 -14.02
CA LEU A 165 -4.82 14.49 -13.88
C LEU A 165 -4.83 15.28 -12.58
N TYR A 166 -5.95 15.91 -12.24
CA TYR A 166 -6.12 16.62 -10.98
C TYR A 166 -5.89 15.70 -9.78
N ASN A 167 -6.51 14.51 -9.77
CA ASN A 167 -6.36 13.56 -8.67
C ASN A 167 -4.93 13.03 -8.53
N VAL A 168 -4.24 12.81 -9.66
CA VAL A 168 -2.84 12.37 -9.65
C VAL A 168 -1.94 13.46 -9.07
N ASP A 169 -2.17 14.72 -9.42
CA ASP A 169 -1.36 15.83 -8.91
C ASP A 169 -1.64 16.07 -7.41
N GLU A 170 -2.91 16.07 -6.99
CA GLU A 170 -3.26 16.13 -5.56
C GLU A 170 -2.66 14.97 -4.75
N PHE A 171 -2.65 13.75 -5.32
CA PHE A 171 -2.03 12.61 -4.68
C PHE A 171 -0.52 12.82 -4.49
N LYS A 172 0.18 13.32 -5.52
CA LYS A 172 1.61 13.64 -5.43
C LYS A 172 1.89 14.72 -4.39
N ASP A 173 1.04 15.74 -4.31
CA ASP A 173 1.19 16.82 -3.33
C ASP A 173 0.99 16.32 -1.90
N LEU A 174 0.03 15.41 -1.69
CA LEU A 174 -0.17 14.74 -0.41
C LEU A 174 1.02 13.89 0.04
N LEU A 175 1.79 13.33 -0.91
CA LEU A 175 3.01 12.58 -0.59
C LEU A 175 4.19 13.46 -0.20
N ARG A 176 4.17 14.75 -0.59
CA ARG A 176 5.26 15.70 -0.35
C ARG A 176 5.02 16.57 0.88
N SER A 177 3.79 16.63 1.37
CA SER A 177 3.35 17.47 2.49
C SER A 177 3.57 16.76 3.84
#